data_ba16f6869562c27743a2a3cf45a7ab79
#
_entry.id   ba16f6869562c27743a2a3cf45a7ab79
#
_cell.length_a   1.000
_cell.length_b   1.000
_cell.length_c   1.000
_cell.angle_alpha   90.00
_cell.angle_beta   90.00
_cell.angle_gamma   90.00
#
_symmetry.space_group_name_H-M   'P 1'
#
loop_
_entity.id
_entity.type
_entity.pdbx_description
1 polymer ?
#
loop_
_entity_poly.entity_id
_entity_poly.type
_entity_poly.pdbx_seq_one_letter_code
_entity_poly.pdbx_strand_id
1 'polypeptide(L)'
;MAGIYTVIAGLDIGASMAKAVLVDKSLKIIDKFVAPINKPETIAIKILERFLSKFTVHAVAASGGGSRLIGDEILGLPIKRVDEIRAIGLGGLLLAKKDRGLVVSAGTGTALVAAYKRGKIIRHVGGTGVGGGTILGLSRRILDVAKFEDLESMALKGDANRVDLLVGDIVGGPIGIVPAEATASNFGKLTRKSDAADIAAGIFNMVSQTIGVLAAMAAKAYDLEDSVIIVGMLAKSKLFSKLIRETTKLFGVKVLIPENCELFGALGAAASIL
;
A
#
# COMPACT_ATOMS: atom_id res chain seq x y z
N MET A 1 -36.72 18.00 1.41
CA MET A 1 -35.53 18.82 1.11
C MET A 1 -34.31 17.97 1.43
N ALA A 2 -33.62 17.43 0.42
CA ALA A 2 -32.35 16.73 0.64
C ALA A 2 -31.34 17.79 1.13
N GLY A 3 -30.82 17.63 2.33
CA GLY A 3 -29.81 18.51 2.87
C GLY A 3 -28.64 18.59 1.90
N ILE A 4 -28.21 19.79 1.55
CA ILE A 4 -27.02 20.03 0.71
C ILE A 4 -25.81 19.58 1.55
N TYR A 5 -25.46 18.29 1.46
CA TYR A 5 -24.27 17.78 2.09
C TYR A 5 -23.05 18.33 1.33
N THR A 6 -22.24 19.11 2.00
CA THR A 6 -20.93 19.49 1.46
C THR A 6 -20.11 18.23 1.33
N VAL A 7 -19.83 17.81 0.09
CA VAL A 7 -18.98 16.64 -0.17
C VAL A 7 -17.69 17.04 -0.86
N ILE A 8 -16.62 16.33 -0.54
CA ILE A 8 -15.28 16.57 -1.03
C ILE A 8 -14.82 15.32 -1.78
N ALA A 9 -14.29 15.51 -2.97
CA ALA A 9 -13.64 14.45 -3.72
C ALA A 9 -12.13 14.44 -3.42
N GLY A 10 -11.63 13.30 -2.96
CA GLY A 10 -10.19 13.04 -2.86
C GLY A 10 -9.76 12.10 -3.97
N LEU A 11 -8.70 12.44 -4.68
CA LEU A 11 -8.11 11.66 -5.76
C LEU A 11 -6.69 11.25 -5.37
N ASP A 12 -6.35 9.98 -5.55
CA ASP A 12 -4.98 9.47 -5.50
C ASP A 12 -4.65 8.90 -6.89
N ILE A 13 -3.89 9.66 -7.67
CA ILE A 13 -3.46 9.29 -9.01
C ILE A 13 -2.04 8.71 -8.91
N GLY A 14 -1.94 7.42 -8.69
CA GLY A 14 -0.65 6.71 -8.57
C GLY A 14 -0.01 6.41 -9.92
N ALA A 15 1.02 5.57 -9.93
CA ALA A 15 1.70 5.15 -11.17
C ALA A 15 0.88 4.14 -11.98
N SER A 16 0.15 3.23 -11.32
CA SER A 16 -0.55 2.11 -11.98
C SER A 16 -2.07 2.17 -11.76
N MET A 17 -2.51 2.72 -10.64
CA MET A 17 -3.91 2.71 -10.20
C MET A 17 -4.35 4.09 -9.75
N ALA A 18 -5.52 4.52 -10.18
CA ALA A 18 -6.25 5.66 -9.63
C ALA A 18 -7.22 5.17 -8.55
N LYS A 19 -7.27 5.87 -7.43
CA LYS A 19 -8.24 5.67 -6.38
C LYS A 19 -8.88 7.00 -6.05
N ALA A 20 -10.14 6.96 -5.73
CA ALA A 20 -10.87 8.16 -5.31
C ALA A 20 -11.88 7.85 -4.24
N VAL A 21 -12.14 8.83 -3.41
CA VAL A 21 -13.22 8.82 -2.43
C VAL A 21 -14.05 10.09 -2.55
N LEU A 22 -15.33 9.96 -2.31
CA LEU A 22 -16.22 11.06 -2.02
C LEU A 22 -16.54 11.01 -0.52
N VAL A 23 -16.25 12.08 0.21
CA VAL A 23 -16.44 12.13 1.66
C VAL A 23 -17.32 13.30 2.07
N ASP A 24 -18.01 13.17 3.22
CA ASP A 24 -18.68 14.28 3.91
C ASP A 24 -17.72 15.05 4.81
N LYS A 25 -18.22 16.07 5.49
CA LYS A 25 -17.44 16.91 6.44
C LYS A 25 -16.85 16.13 7.62
N SER A 26 -17.40 14.95 7.92
CA SER A 26 -16.89 14.06 8.98
C SER A 26 -15.84 13.06 8.48
N LEU A 27 -15.46 13.15 7.20
CA LEU A 27 -14.58 12.21 6.49
C LEU A 27 -15.15 10.79 6.34
N LYS A 28 -16.47 10.65 6.45
CA LYS A 28 -17.15 9.40 6.13
C LYS A 28 -17.17 9.20 4.61
N ILE A 29 -16.70 8.06 4.15
CA ILE A 29 -16.71 7.70 2.73
C ILE A 29 -18.15 7.43 2.29
N ILE A 30 -18.62 8.21 1.31
CA ILE A 30 -19.96 8.14 0.70
C ILE A 30 -19.91 7.28 -0.58
N ASP A 31 -18.91 7.50 -1.44
CA ASP A 31 -18.65 6.71 -2.65
C ASP A 31 -17.14 6.54 -2.84
N LYS A 32 -16.77 5.52 -3.59
CA LYS A 32 -15.37 5.19 -3.88
C LYS A 32 -15.18 4.70 -5.31
N PHE A 33 -13.98 4.90 -5.84
CA PHE A 33 -13.59 4.47 -7.17
C PHE A 33 -12.15 3.94 -7.16
N VAL A 34 -11.92 2.83 -7.86
CA VAL A 34 -10.58 2.25 -8.07
C VAL A 34 -10.52 1.73 -9.50
N ALA A 35 -9.52 2.14 -10.25
CA ALA A 35 -9.29 1.65 -11.61
C ALA A 35 -7.81 1.76 -12.02
N PRO A 36 -7.36 0.94 -13.00
CA PRO A 36 -6.06 1.13 -13.62
C PRO A 36 -5.98 2.46 -14.37
N ILE A 37 -4.78 3.03 -14.45
CA ILE A 37 -4.51 4.28 -15.14
C ILE A 37 -3.97 3.99 -16.54
N ASN A 38 -4.66 4.54 -17.57
CA ASN A 38 -4.08 4.68 -18.91
C ASN A 38 -3.52 6.09 -19.10
N LYS A 39 -4.35 7.11 -18.81
CA LYS A 39 -3.96 8.53 -18.85
C LYS A 39 -4.50 9.22 -17.59
N PRO A 40 -3.65 9.90 -16.79
CA PRO A 40 -4.04 10.54 -15.53
C PRO A 40 -5.24 11.49 -15.66
N GLU A 41 -5.24 12.37 -16.66
CA GLU A 41 -6.32 13.33 -16.85
C GLU A 41 -7.65 12.67 -17.24
N THR A 42 -7.61 11.70 -18.17
CA THR A 42 -8.82 10.98 -18.60
C THR A 42 -9.47 10.24 -17.43
N ILE A 43 -8.67 9.61 -16.56
CA ILE A 43 -9.23 8.89 -15.41
C ILE A 43 -9.76 9.87 -14.36
N ALA A 44 -9.13 11.03 -14.15
CA ALA A 44 -9.61 12.07 -13.24
C ALA A 44 -10.97 12.64 -13.70
N ILE A 45 -11.13 12.92 -15.00
CA ILE A 45 -12.40 13.33 -15.60
C ILE A 45 -13.47 12.26 -15.33
N LYS A 46 -13.19 11.00 -15.66
CA LYS A 46 -14.15 9.89 -15.46
C LYS A 46 -14.59 9.75 -14.00
N ILE A 47 -13.66 9.93 -13.05
CA ILE A 47 -13.98 9.90 -11.62
C ILE A 47 -14.93 11.03 -11.25
N LEU A 48 -14.61 12.26 -11.67
CA LEU A 48 -15.40 13.43 -11.33
C LEU A 48 -16.78 13.41 -12.00
N GLU A 49 -16.89 13.00 -13.26
CA GLU A 49 -18.18 12.78 -13.94
C GLU A 49 -19.07 11.81 -13.14
N ARG A 50 -18.50 10.68 -12.70
CA ARG A 50 -19.23 9.72 -11.88
C ARG A 50 -19.72 10.32 -10.56
N PHE A 51 -18.89 11.12 -9.88
CA PHE A 51 -19.30 11.73 -8.62
C PHE A 51 -20.33 12.84 -8.83
N LEU A 52 -20.12 13.70 -9.84
CA LEU A 52 -21.02 14.81 -10.19
C LEU A 52 -22.39 14.33 -10.70
N SER A 53 -22.48 13.12 -11.29
CA SER A 53 -23.77 12.56 -11.72
C SER A 53 -24.72 12.24 -10.56
N LYS A 54 -24.20 12.20 -9.31
CA LYS A 54 -24.98 11.80 -8.13
C LYS A 54 -24.94 12.83 -7.00
N PHE A 55 -23.91 13.67 -6.96
CA PHE A 55 -23.64 14.55 -5.82
C PHE A 55 -23.14 15.91 -6.28
N THR A 56 -23.41 16.95 -5.48
CA THR A 56 -22.79 18.27 -5.66
C THR A 56 -21.43 18.28 -4.97
N VAL A 57 -20.34 18.18 -5.76
CA VAL A 57 -18.97 18.21 -5.26
C VAL A 57 -18.54 19.66 -5.02
N HIS A 58 -18.12 20.00 -3.82
CA HIS A 58 -17.77 21.38 -3.41
C HIS A 58 -16.27 21.67 -3.50
N ALA A 59 -15.43 20.63 -3.40
CA ALA A 59 -13.99 20.76 -3.51
C ALA A 59 -13.38 19.45 -3.98
N VAL A 60 -12.24 19.55 -4.69
CA VAL A 60 -11.46 18.42 -5.17
C VAL A 60 -10.03 18.56 -4.68
N ALA A 61 -9.53 17.50 -4.05
CA ALA A 61 -8.13 17.36 -3.67
C ALA A 61 -7.49 16.23 -4.48
N ALA A 62 -6.28 16.43 -4.98
CA ALA A 62 -5.55 15.41 -5.73
C ALA A 62 -4.14 15.22 -5.17
N SER A 63 -3.73 13.95 -5.03
CA SER A 63 -2.41 13.51 -4.60
C SER A 63 -1.89 12.36 -5.47
N GLY A 64 -0.70 11.85 -5.16
CA GLY A 64 0.00 10.85 -5.95
C GLY A 64 0.80 11.44 -7.10
N GLY A 65 1.81 10.70 -7.58
CA GLY A 65 2.73 11.18 -8.62
C GLY A 65 2.05 11.62 -9.92
N GLY A 66 0.97 10.94 -10.32
CA GLY A 66 0.18 11.26 -11.51
C GLY A 66 -0.68 12.52 -11.37
N SER A 67 -0.89 13.03 -10.14
CA SER A 67 -1.63 14.27 -9.93
C SER A 67 -0.97 15.51 -10.55
N ARG A 68 0.33 15.44 -10.85
CA ARG A 68 1.08 16.49 -11.56
C ARG A 68 0.76 16.56 -13.06
N LEU A 69 0.13 15.52 -13.59
CA LEU A 69 -0.20 15.36 -15.00
C LEU A 69 -1.69 15.64 -15.32
N ILE A 70 -2.44 16.11 -14.35
CA ILE A 70 -3.82 16.58 -14.54
C ILE A 70 -3.86 18.11 -14.48
N GLY A 71 -4.89 18.71 -15.11
CA GLY A 71 -5.09 20.17 -15.10
C GLY A 71 -5.32 20.74 -13.69
N ASP A 72 -5.20 22.05 -13.54
CA ASP A 72 -5.51 22.77 -12.30
C ASP A 72 -7.02 22.93 -12.09
N GLU A 73 -7.80 22.66 -13.13
CA GLU A 73 -9.25 22.64 -13.13
C GLU A 73 -9.76 21.47 -14.00
N ILE A 74 -10.77 20.77 -13.55
CA ILE A 74 -11.45 19.69 -14.29
C ILE A 74 -12.96 19.85 -14.11
N LEU A 75 -13.72 19.90 -15.21
CA LEU A 75 -15.18 20.07 -15.23
C LEU A 75 -15.66 21.29 -14.42
N GLY A 76 -14.95 22.41 -14.49
CA GLY A 76 -15.26 23.61 -13.75
C GLY A 76 -14.91 23.57 -12.25
N LEU A 77 -14.26 22.51 -11.78
CA LEU A 77 -13.85 22.35 -10.39
C LEU A 77 -12.34 22.57 -10.26
N PRO A 78 -11.89 23.53 -9.44
CA PRO A 78 -10.48 23.71 -9.16
C PRO A 78 -9.91 22.54 -8.37
N ILE A 79 -8.71 22.08 -8.76
CA ILE A 79 -8.01 20.95 -8.15
C ILE A 79 -6.99 21.44 -7.14
N LYS A 80 -7.21 21.15 -5.86
CA LYS A 80 -6.23 21.41 -4.80
C LYS A 80 -5.21 20.28 -4.74
N ARG A 81 -3.94 20.57 -5.10
CA ARG A 81 -2.88 19.56 -5.02
C ARG A 81 -2.42 19.38 -3.57
N VAL A 82 -2.28 18.13 -3.17
CA VAL A 82 -1.85 17.73 -1.82
C VAL A 82 -0.55 16.94 -1.93
N ASP A 83 0.40 17.27 -1.07
CA ASP A 83 1.64 16.53 -0.96
C ASP A 83 1.37 15.04 -0.66
N GLU A 84 2.07 14.15 -1.37
CA GLU A 84 1.83 12.71 -1.30
C GLU A 84 2.16 12.15 0.09
N ILE A 85 3.25 12.61 0.70
CA ILE A 85 3.67 12.16 2.04
C ILE A 85 2.63 12.57 3.09
N ARG A 86 2.08 13.79 2.94
CA ARG A 86 0.98 14.27 3.78
C ARG A 86 -0.27 13.41 3.61
N ALA A 87 -0.65 13.11 2.37
CA ALA A 87 -1.82 12.27 2.09
C ALA A 87 -1.65 10.84 2.63
N ILE A 88 -0.45 10.24 2.50
CA ILE A 88 -0.12 8.93 3.06
C ILE A 88 -0.30 8.94 4.58
N GLY A 89 0.38 9.86 5.27
CA GLY A 89 0.38 9.89 6.73
C GLY A 89 -1.01 10.14 7.31
N LEU A 90 -1.72 11.15 6.79
CA LEU A 90 -3.04 11.52 7.28
C LEU A 90 -4.09 10.43 6.98
N GLY A 91 -4.11 9.93 5.73
CA GLY A 91 -5.06 8.90 5.31
C GLY A 91 -4.85 7.57 6.04
N GLY A 92 -3.61 7.16 6.27
CA GLY A 92 -3.30 5.97 7.06
C GLY A 92 -3.80 6.07 8.50
N LEU A 93 -3.54 7.21 9.19
CA LEU A 93 -4.04 7.45 10.54
C LEU A 93 -5.57 7.44 10.62
N LEU A 94 -6.24 8.09 9.65
CA LEU A 94 -7.71 8.15 9.59
C LEU A 94 -8.33 6.78 9.42
N LEU A 95 -7.85 5.97 8.47
CA LEU A 95 -8.33 4.60 8.25
C LEU A 95 -8.10 3.71 9.48
N ALA A 96 -6.96 3.86 10.12
CA ALA A 96 -6.59 3.09 11.30
C ALA A 96 -7.22 3.59 12.61
N LYS A 97 -7.85 4.77 12.59
CA LYS A 97 -8.39 5.47 13.78
C LYS A 97 -7.32 5.63 14.87
N LYS A 98 -6.13 6.09 14.47
CA LYS A 98 -4.97 6.27 15.35
C LYS A 98 -4.53 7.73 15.37
N ASP A 99 -3.98 8.16 16.52
CA ASP A 99 -3.43 9.51 16.70
C ASP A 99 -1.96 9.61 16.26
N ARG A 100 -1.26 8.46 16.22
CA ARG A 100 0.11 8.31 15.74
C ARG A 100 0.31 6.95 15.08
N GLY A 101 1.31 6.83 14.22
CA GLY A 101 1.69 5.55 13.61
C GLY A 101 2.73 5.68 12.53
N LEU A 102 3.41 4.58 12.25
CA LEU A 102 4.20 4.40 11.05
C LEU A 102 3.27 3.89 9.94
N VAL A 103 2.97 4.74 8.97
CA VAL A 103 2.17 4.37 7.80
C VAL A 103 3.11 3.82 6.72
N VAL A 104 2.90 2.57 6.36
CA VAL A 104 3.64 1.85 5.31
C VAL A 104 2.73 1.73 4.10
N SER A 105 2.99 2.54 3.09
CA SER A 105 2.25 2.54 1.83
C SER A 105 2.85 1.51 0.87
N ALA A 106 2.28 0.31 0.81
CA ALA A 106 2.69 -0.78 -0.07
C ALA A 106 1.87 -0.75 -1.37
N GLY A 107 2.39 -0.05 -2.36
CA GLY A 107 1.83 0.09 -3.70
C GLY A 107 2.72 -0.56 -4.76
N THR A 108 3.00 0.16 -5.85
CA THR A 108 3.98 -0.24 -6.90
C THR A 108 5.38 -0.41 -6.29
N GLY A 109 5.82 0.57 -5.50
CA GLY A 109 6.91 0.50 -4.55
C GLY A 109 6.36 0.69 -3.13
N THR A 110 7.23 0.99 -2.16
CA THR A 110 6.83 1.16 -0.75
C THR A 110 7.41 2.46 -0.19
N ALA A 111 6.55 3.26 0.46
CA ALA A 111 6.94 4.44 1.21
C ALA A 111 6.60 4.26 2.70
N LEU A 112 7.47 4.78 3.58
CA LEU A 112 7.31 4.77 5.03
C LEU A 112 7.16 6.20 5.53
N VAL A 113 6.09 6.48 6.27
CA VAL A 113 5.74 7.80 6.76
C VAL A 113 5.42 7.74 8.25
N ALA A 114 6.19 8.40 9.08
CA ALA A 114 5.88 8.57 10.49
C ALA A 114 4.91 9.75 10.67
N ALA A 115 3.80 9.51 11.33
CA ALA A 115 2.75 10.49 11.54
C ALA A 115 2.36 10.54 13.02
N TYR A 116 2.23 11.76 13.58
CA TYR A 116 1.94 12.02 14.99
C TYR A 116 0.89 13.11 15.14
N LYS A 117 0.27 13.18 16.33
CA LYS A 117 -0.68 14.21 16.73
C LYS A 117 -1.80 14.38 15.70
N ARG A 118 -2.43 13.26 15.32
CA ARG A 118 -3.51 13.21 14.31
C ARG A 118 -3.12 13.83 12.95
N GLY A 119 -1.87 13.61 12.53
CA GLY A 119 -1.37 14.14 11.25
C GLY A 119 -0.91 15.60 11.29
N LYS A 120 -0.79 16.23 12.47
CA LYS A 120 -0.16 17.56 12.59
C LYS A 120 1.35 17.51 12.33
N ILE A 121 2.00 16.37 12.62
CA ILE A 121 3.41 16.12 12.33
C ILE A 121 3.48 14.91 11.43
N ILE A 122 4.01 15.07 10.23
CA ILE A 122 4.20 14.01 9.24
C ILE A 122 5.63 14.10 8.71
N ARG A 123 6.33 12.96 8.70
CA ARG A 123 7.71 12.86 8.25
C ARG A 123 7.88 11.70 7.29
N HIS A 124 8.47 11.94 6.14
CA HIS A 124 8.95 10.87 5.27
C HIS A 124 10.14 10.17 5.94
N VAL A 125 10.00 8.91 6.24
CA VAL A 125 11.05 8.10 6.92
C VAL A 125 11.99 7.48 5.89
N GLY A 126 11.43 7.07 4.75
CA GLY A 126 12.15 6.38 3.70
C GLY A 126 11.22 5.54 2.84
N GLY A 127 11.79 4.58 2.14
CA GLY A 127 11.05 3.66 1.30
C GLY A 127 11.96 2.68 0.57
N THR A 128 11.36 1.89 -0.29
CA THR A 128 12.09 0.97 -1.17
C THR A 128 11.36 0.86 -2.52
N GLY A 129 12.13 0.61 -3.59
CA GLY A 129 11.56 0.24 -4.89
C GLY A 129 10.87 -1.14 -4.89
N VAL A 130 10.96 -1.89 -3.79
CA VAL A 130 10.32 -3.20 -3.66
C VAL A 130 8.84 -3.04 -3.29
N GLY A 131 7.95 -3.68 -4.06
CA GLY A 131 6.51 -3.61 -3.86
C GLY A 131 5.74 -4.47 -4.84
N GLY A 132 4.47 -4.14 -5.08
CA GLY A 132 3.62 -4.84 -6.04
C GLY A 132 4.16 -4.80 -7.48
N GLY A 133 4.85 -3.71 -7.84
CA GLY A 133 5.55 -3.62 -9.13
C GLY A 133 6.66 -4.64 -9.28
N THR A 134 7.40 -4.92 -8.21
CA THR A 134 8.44 -5.97 -8.17
C THR A 134 7.82 -7.34 -8.34
N ILE A 135 6.74 -7.64 -7.60
CA ILE A 135 6.01 -8.90 -7.72
C ILE A 135 5.60 -9.13 -9.18
N LEU A 136 4.89 -8.17 -9.79
CA LEU A 136 4.40 -8.29 -11.16
C LEU A 136 5.53 -8.32 -12.21
N GLY A 137 6.59 -7.55 -12.01
CA GLY A 137 7.74 -7.51 -12.92
C GLY A 137 8.47 -8.84 -12.99
N LEU A 138 8.77 -9.42 -11.83
CA LEU A 138 9.42 -10.71 -11.73
C LEU A 138 8.53 -11.85 -12.26
N SER A 139 7.22 -11.84 -11.90
CA SER A 139 6.31 -12.88 -12.37
C SER A 139 6.15 -12.91 -13.87
N ARG A 140 6.05 -11.75 -14.52
CA ARG A 140 5.99 -11.66 -15.99
C ARG A 140 7.23 -12.24 -16.65
N ARG A 141 8.41 -11.96 -16.08
CA ARG A 141 9.67 -12.38 -16.69
C ARG A 141 10.00 -13.85 -16.40
N ILE A 142 9.67 -14.36 -15.22
CA ILE A 142 10.10 -15.69 -14.76
C ILE A 142 9.01 -16.74 -15.00
N LEU A 143 7.74 -16.36 -14.80
CA LEU A 143 6.61 -17.30 -14.79
C LEU A 143 5.61 -17.08 -15.92
N ASP A 144 5.81 -16.03 -16.75
CA ASP A 144 4.86 -15.59 -17.78
C ASP A 144 3.44 -15.30 -17.25
N VAL A 145 3.35 -14.83 -15.98
CA VAL A 145 2.10 -14.48 -15.32
C VAL A 145 2.00 -12.96 -15.18
N ALA A 146 0.97 -12.37 -15.80
CA ALA A 146 0.77 -10.92 -15.84
C ALA A 146 -0.27 -10.40 -14.83
N LYS A 147 -1.20 -11.23 -14.36
CA LYS A 147 -2.26 -10.85 -13.45
C LYS A 147 -1.87 -11.18 -12.00
N PHE A 148 -2.10 -10.21 -11.11
CA PHE A 148 -1.73 -10.35 -9.69
C PHE A 148 -2.49 -11.49 -9.01
N GLU A 149 -3.79 -11.61 -9.30
CA GLU A 149 -4.68 -12.62 -8.71
C GLU A 149 -4.27 -14.03 -9.11
N ASP A 150 -3.87 -14.24 -10.38
CA ASP A 150 -3.39 -15.53 -10.87
C ASP A 150 -2.08 -15.93 -10.19
N LEU A 151 -1.19 -14.94 -10.02
CA LEU A 151 0.09 -15.15 -9.33
C LEU A 151 -0.12 -15.45 -7.83
N GLU A 152 -0.99 -14.70 -7.14
CA GLU A 152 -1.30 -14.97 -5.73
C GLU A 152 -1.90 -16.38 -5.56
N SER A 153 -2.81 -16.76 -6.47
CA SER A 153 -3.40 -18.11 -6.47
C SER A 153 -2.38 -19.22 -6.70
N MET A 154 -1.37 -18.96 -7.54
CA MET A 154 -0.23 -19.86 -7.76
C MET A 154 0.65 -19.94 -6.51
N ALA A 155 1.03 -18.80 -5.94
CA ALA A 155 1.88 -18.70 -4.76
C ALA A 155 1.29 -19.39 -3.52
N LEU A 156 -0.04 -19.36 -3.37
CA LEU A 156 -0.75 -20.04 -2.28
C LEU A 156 -0.66 -21.58 -2.36
N LYS A 157 -0.29 -22.16 -3.51
CA LYS A 157 -0.09 -23.59 -3.71
C LYS A 157 1.38 -24.01 -3.58
N GLY A 158 2.30 -23.02 -3.58
CA GLY A 158 3.73 -23.24 -3.49
C GLY A 158 4.26 -23.13 -2.06
N ASP A 159 5.53 -23.51 -1.93
CA ASP A 159 6.30 -23.41 -0.70
C ASP A 159 7.60 -22.63 -0.96
N ALA A 160 7.69 -21.40 -0.44
CA ALA A 160 8.89 -20.57 -0.58
C ALA A 160 10.16 -21.26 -0.04
N ASN A 161 10.04 -22.14 0.96
CA ASN A 161 11.18 -22.85 1.57
C ASN A 161 11.88 -23.78 0.57
N ARG A 162 11.25 -24.12 -0.54
CA ARG A 162 11.87 -24.95 -1.60
C ARG A 162 12.77 -24.16 -2.53
N VAL A 163 12.62 -22.84 -2.56
CA VAL A 163 13.45 -21.95 -3.40
C VAL A 163 14.34 -21.02 -2.55
N ASP A 164 13.94 -20.75 -1.32
CA ASP A 164 14.71 -19.91 -0.37
C ASP A 164 15.69 -20.80 0.43
N LEU A 165 16.90 -20.28 0.67
CA LEU A 165 17.86 -20.90 1.60
C LEU A 165 17.50 -20.46 3.03
N LEU A 166 17.31 -21.43 3.91
CA LEU A 166 16.89 -21.18 5.29
C LEU A 166 18.09 -21.11 6.24
N VAL A 167 17.90 -20.49 7.40
CA VAL A 167 18.93 -20.46 8.47
C VAL A 167 19.29 -21.87 8.89
N GLY A 168 18.30 -22.76 9.04
CA GLY A 168 18.52 -24.16 9.38
C GLY A 168 19.32 -24.95 8.34
N ASP A 169 19.21 -24.61 7.05
CA ASP A 169 19.99 -25.22 5.98
C ASP A 169 21.49 -24.90 6.11
N ILE A 170 21.85 -23.77 6.72
CA ILE A 170 23.24 -23.30 6.86
C ILE A 170 23.86 -23.79 8.16
N VAL A 171 23.14 -23.64 9.28
CA VAL A 171 23.70 -23.86 10.62
C VAL A 171 23.07 -25.03 11.38
N GLY A 172 22.10 -25.71 10.78
CA GLY A 172 21.45 -26.89 11.38
C GLY A 172 20.44 -26.60 12.48
N GLY A 173 20.16 -25.29 12.77
CA GLY A 173 19.23 -24.88 13.83
C GLY A 173 18.97 -23.37 13.88
N PRO A 174 18.29 -22.84 14.93
CA PRO A 174 18.03 -21.43 15.10
C PRO A 174 19.30 -20.64 15.51
N ILE A 175 19.34 -19.33 15.24
CA ILE A 175 20.39 -18.40 15.67
C ILE A 175 19.77 -17.28 16.52
N GLY A 176 19.98 -17.30 17.82
CA GLY A 176 19.39 -16.32 18.73
C GLY A 176 17.86 -16.31 18.65
N ILE A 177 17.27 -15.15 18.25
CA ILE A 177 15.83 -15.03 18.07
C ILE A 177 15.34 -15.48 16.70
N VAL A 178 16.24 -15.83 15.78
CA VAL A 178 15.90 -16.18 14.40
C VAL A 178 15.65 -17.69 14.31
N PRO A 179 14.45 -18.15 13.97
CA PRO A 179 14.12 -19.57 13.87
C PRO A 179 14.85 -20.23 12.70
N ALA A 180 14.98 -21.55 12.75
CA ALA A 180 15.64 -22.33 11.69
C ALA A 180 14.93 -22.17 10.33
N GLU A 181 13.62 -21.96 10.34
CA GLU A 181 12.75 -21.79 9.16
C GLU A 181 12.84 -20.37 8.57
N ALA A 182 13.54 -19.45 9.22
CA ALA A 182 13.72 -18.10 8.67
C ALA A 182 14.57 -18.15 7.40
N THR A 183 14.21 -17.31 6.44
CA THR A 183 14.97 -17.16 5.20
C THR A 183 16.32 -16.49 5.48
N ALA A 184 17.40 -17.19 5.14
CA ALA A 184 18.76 -16.63 5.15
C ALA A 184 19.09 -15.98 3.80
N SER A 185 18.60 -16.57 2.69
CA SER A 185 18.78 -16.00 1.36
C SER A 185 17.56 -16.29 0.49
N ASN A 186 16.84 -15.24 0.10
CA ASN A 186 15.75 -15.39 -0.85
C ASN A 186 16.30 -15.97 -2.16
N PHE A 187 15.60 -16.97 -2.69
CA PHE A 187 15.99 -17.69 -3.91
C PHE A 187 17.35 -18.40 -3.85
N GLY A 188 17.92 -18.59 -2.67
CA GLY A 188 19.24 -19.25 -2.51
C GLY A 188 19.28 -20.71 -2.95
N LYS A 189 18.12 -21.38 -3.09
CA LYS A 189 17.99 -22.74 -3.60
C LYS A 189 17.36 -22.81 -5.00
N LEU A 190 17.15 -21.66 -5.66
CA LEU A 190 16.49 -21.62 -6.96
C LEU A 190 17.29 -22.38 -8.02
N THR A 191 16.65 -23.27 -8.77
CA THR A 191 17.22 -24.01 -9.88
C THR A 191 16.29 -23.99 -11.08
N ARG A 192 16.78 -24.47 -12.24
CA ARG A 192 15.94 -24.64 -13.45
C ARG A 192 14.81 -25.67 -13.27
N LYS A 193 14.86 -26.51 -12.25
CA LYS A 193 13.85 -27.55 -11.93
C LYS A 193 12.87 -27.10 -10.85
N SER A 194 13.02 -25.89 -10.29
CA SER A 194 12.12 -25.36 -9.28
C SER A 194 10.71 -25.20 -9.83
N ASP A 195 9.72 -25.58 -9.04
CA ASP A 195 8.30 -25.48 -9.41
C ASP A 195 7.85 -24.03 -9.52
N ALA A 196 6.97 -23.74 -10.47
CA ALA A 196 6.47 -22.39 -10.71
C ALA A 196 5.69 -21.82 -9.50
N ALA A 197 4.96 -22.67 -8.77
CA ALA A 197 4.23 -22.25 -7.58
C ALA A 197 5.19 -21.90 -6.43
N ASP A 198 6.28 -22.66 -6.28
CA ASP A 198 7.31 -22.40 -5.26
C ASP A 198 8.05 -21.09 -5.58
N ILE A 199 8.34 -20.81 -6.87
CA ILE A 199 8.92 -19.56 -7.32
C ILE A 199 7.96 -18.38 -7.03
N ALA A 200 6.67 -18.55 -7.34
CA ALA A 200 5.66 -17.52 -7.03
C ALA A 200 5.60 -17.24 -5.52
N ALA A 201 5.62 -18.28 -4.67
CA ALA A 201 5.66 -18.14 -3.22
C ALA A 201 6.94 -17.42 -2.75
N GLY A 202 8.10 -17.74 -3.32
CA GLY A 202 9.37 -17.06 -3.05
C GLY A 202 9.36 -15.59 -3.41
N ILE A 203 8.73 -15.19 -4.54
CA ILE A 203 8.56 -13.77 -4.94
C ILE A 203 7.75 -13.02 -3.88
N PHE A 204 6.61 -13.57 -3.45
CA PHE A 204 5.80 -12.95 -2.38
C PHE A 204 6.57 -12.89 -1.06
N ASN A 205 7.28 -13.95 -0.70
CA ASN A 205 8.07 -14.01 0.53
C ASN A 205 9.15 -12.93 0.55
N MET A 206 9.97 -12.85 -0.49
CA MET A 206 11.02 -11.84 -0.62
C MET A 206 10.48 -10.41 -0.46
N VAL A 207 9.42 -10.07 -1.18
CA VAL A 207 8.83 -8.71 -1.15
C VAL A 207 8.24 -8.42 0.23
N SER A 208 7.51 -9.37 0.81
CA SER A 208 6.88 -9.21 2.12
C SER A 208 7.90 -9.08 3.25
N GLN A 209 8.96 -9.89 3.21
CA GLN A 209 10.06 -9.82 4.18
C GLN A 209 10.82 -8.50 4.08
N THR A 210 11.16 -8.06 2.87
CA THR A 210 11.85 -6.78 2.67
C THR A 210 11.05 -5.62 3.25
N ILE A 211 9.75 -5.55 2.95
CA ILE A 211 8.87 -4.50 3.47
C ILE A 211 8.68 -4.64 4.99
N GLY A 212 8.49 -5.86 5.48
CA GLY A 212 8.28 -6.14 6.90
C GLY A 212 9.48 -5.79 7.77
N VAL A 213 10.70 -6.14 7.33
CA VAL A 213 11.94 -5.78 8.04
C VAL A 213 12.14 -4.28 8.07
N LEU A 214 11.97 -3.59 6.91
CA LEU A 214 12.07 -2.13 6.86
C LEU A 214 11.03 -1.45 7.76
N ALA A 215 9.78 -1.94 7.74
CA ALA A 215 8.74 -1.42 8.61
C ALA A 215 9.06 -1.61 10.10
N ALA A 216 9.59 -2.77 10.48
CA ALA A 216 9.96 -3.05 11.87
C ALA A 216 11.13 -2.18 12.33
N MET A 217 12.17 -2.04 11.51
CA MET A 217 13.32 -1.18 11.82
C MET A 217 12.92 0.30 11.92
N ALA A 218 12.11 0.78 10.97
CA ALA A 218 11.59 2.15 11.00
C ALA A 218 10.69 2.39 12.22
N ALA A 219 9.82 1.44 12.56
CA ALA A 219 8.96 1.56 13.74
C ALA A 219 9.77 1.73 15.02
N LYS A 220 10.83 0.93 15.21
CA LYS A 220 11.74 1.05 16.35
C LYS A 220 12.50 2.38 16.37
N ALA A 221 12.97 2.84 15.21
CA ALA A 221 13.73 4.10 15.12
C ALA A 221 12.87 5.35 15.41
N TYR A 222 11.54 5.23 15.33
CA TYR A 222 10.60 6.33 15.49
C TYR A 222 9.62 6.14 16.67
N ASP A 223 9.85 5.16 17.54
CA ASP A 223 9.03 4.82 18.71
C ASP A 223 7.53 4.56 18.34
N LEU A 224 7.32 3.76 17.27
CA LEU A 224 6.00 3.48 16.69
C LEU A 224 5.71 1.97 16.55
N GLU A 225 6.39 1.10 17.32
CA GLU A 225 6.25 -0.37 17.26
C GLU A 225 4.84 -0.85 17.57
N ASP A 226 4.10 -0.09 18.37
CA ASP A 226 2.72 -0.34 18.76
C ASP A 226 1.68 0.13 17.74
N SER A 227 2.13 0.83 16.69
CA SER A 227 1.24 1.50 15.73
C SER A 227 1.80 1.52 14.31
N VAL A 228 2.05 0.33 13.76
CA VAL A 228 2.43 0.18 12.34
C VAL A 228 1.18 -0.11 11.51
N ILE A 229 0.93 0.74 10.51
CA ILE A 229 -0.28 0.73 9.68
C ILE A 229 0.12 0.43 8.25
N ILE A 230 -0.31 -0.70 7.71
CA ILE A 230 -0.03 -1.10 6.33
C ILE A 230 -1.21 -0.70 5.46
N VAL A 231 -0.95 0.09 4.42
CA VAL A 231 -1.93 0.57 3.45
C VAL A 231 -1.44 0.33 2.01
N GLY A 232 -2.31 0.56 1.03
CA GLY A 232 -1.99 0.39 -0.38
C GLY A 232 -2.62 -0.85 -1.01
N MET A 233 -2.45 -0.97 -2.34
CA MET A 233 -3.07 -2.08 -3.08
C MET A 233 -2.53 -3.44 -2.67
N LEU A 234 -1.22 -3.53 -2.37
CA LEU A 234 -0.60 -4.79 -1.96
C LEU A 234 -1.14 -5.28 -0.61
N ALA A 235 -1.56 -4.38 0.28
CA ALA A 235 -2.18 -4.73 1.55
C ALA A 235 -3.54 -5.47 1.42
N LYS A 236 -4.17 -5.47 0.24
CA LYS A 236 -5.37 -6.28 -0.05
C LYS A 236 -5.07 -7.75 -0.29
N SER A 237 -3.84 -8.08 -0.64
CA SER A 237 -3.40 -9.46 -0.81
C SER A 237 -3.43 -10.19 0.53
N LYS A 238 -4.11 -11.34 0.57
CA LYS A 238 -4.18 -12.20 1.76
C LYS A 238 -2.82 -12.79 2.09
N LEU A 239 -2.09 -13.21 1.04
CA LEU A 239 -0.76 -13.80 1.19
C LEU A 239 0.25 -12.76 1.71
N PHE A 240 0.32 -11.58 1.08
CA PHE A 240 1.17 -10.48 1.57
C PHE A 240 0.82 -10.12 3.01
N SER A 241 -0.47 -9.97 3.32
CA SER A 241 -0.94 -9.62 4.66
C SER A 241 -0.58 -10.66 5.73
N LYS A 242 -0.54 -11.93 5.37
CA LYS A 242 -0.06 -13.02 6.23
C LYS A 242 1.46 -12.89 6.45
N LEU A 243 2.22 -12.86 5.36
CA LEU A 243 3.68 -12.87 5.39
C LEU A 243 4.27 -11.64 6.09
N ILE A 244 3.70 -10.45 5.88
CA ILE A 244 4.19 -9.23 6.56
C ILE A 244 3.94 -9.28 8.07
N ARG A 245 2.81 -9.87 8.52
CA ARG A 245 2.54 -10.09 9.95
C ARG A 245 3.52 -11.07 10.57
N GLU A 246 3.83 -12.16 9.88
CA GLU A 246 4.81 -13.16 10.31
C GLU A 246 6.20 -12.53 10.43
N THR A 247 6.63 -11.79 9.41
CA THR A 247 7.92 -11.10 9.40
C THR A 247 8.04 -10.09 10.55
N THR A 248 7.07 -9.19 10.70
CA THR A 248 7.15 -8.13 11.73
C THR A 248 7.04 -8.68 13.14
N LYS A 249 6.36 -9.81 13.33
CA LYS A 249 6.24 -10.51 14.62
C LYS A 249 7.60 -10.94 15.17
N LEU A 250 8.56 -11.33 14.31
CA LEU A 250 9.92 -11.69 14.71
C LEU A 250 10.65 -10.53 15.42
N PHE A 251 10.26 -9.29 15.12
CA PHE A 251 10.82 -8.08 15.70
C PHE A 251 9.98 -7.52 16.86
N GLY A 252 8.92 -8.22 17.28
CA GLY A 252 8.00 -7.77 18.31
C GLY A 252 7.04 -6.67 17.85
N VAL A 253 6.91 -6.43 16.55
CA VAL A 253 6.08 -5.37 15.96
C VAL A 253 4.75 -5.94 15.47
N LYS A 254 3.63 -5.30 15.89
CA LYS A 254 2.28 -5.65 15.43
C LYS A 254 1.83 -4.69 14.34
N VAL A 255 1.32 -5.24 13.23
CA VAL A 255 0.81 -4.44 12.12
C VAL A 255 -0.71 -4.46 12.09
N LEU A 256 -1.29 -3.29 11.81
CA LEU A 256 -2.70 -3.08 11.52
C LEU A 256 -2.87 -2.86 10.01
N ILE A 257 -3.79 -3.60 9.40
CA ILE A 257 -4.24 -3.40 8.01
C ILE A 257 -5.69 -2.98 8.09
N PRO A 258 -6.01 -1.69 7.88
CA PRO A 258 -7.39 -1.21 8.01
C PRO A 258 -8.24 -1.62 6.81
N GLU A 259 -9.55 -1.62 7.00
CA GLU A 259 -10.50 -1.70 5.88
C GLU A 259 -10.29 -0.53 4.91
N ASN A 260 -10.55 -0.75 3.63
CA ASN A 260 -10.32 0.23 2.56
C ASN A 260 -8.87 0.75 2.52
N CYS A 261 -7.92 -0.08 2.92
CA CYS A 261 -6.50 0.27 2.97
C CYS A 261 -5.96 0.82 1.64
N GLU A 262 -6.59 0.51 0.50
CA GLU A 262 -6.24 1.04 -0.81
C GLU A 262 -6.61 2.51 -1.02
N LEU A 263 -7.54 3.04 -0.23
CA LEU A 263 -8.10 4.40 -0.39
C LEU A 263 -7.37 5.46 0.46
N PHE A 264 -6.32 5.07 1.18
CA PHE A 264 -5.61 5.94 2.13
C PHE A 264 -5.16 7.27 1.49
N GLY A 265 -4.57 7.24 0.29
CA GLY A 265 -4.06 8.43 -0.40
C GLY A 265 -5.18 9.40 -0.77
N ALA A 266 -6.27 8.87 -1.32
CA ALA A 266 -7.45 9.66 -1.66
C ALA A 266 -8.14 10.26 -0.42
N LEU A 267 -8.29 9.47 0.65
CA LEU A 267 -8.86 9.95 1.91
C LEU A 267 -7.98 11.02 2.56
N GLY A 268 -6.65 10.80 2.57
CA GLY A 268 -5.69 11.78 3.09
C GLY A 268 -5.66 13.07 2.28
N ALA A 269 -5.81 12.99 0.96
CA ALA A 269 -5.93 14.17 0.10
C ALA A 269 -7.19 14.97 0.46
N ALA A 270 -8.37 14.32 0.53
CA ALA A 270 -9.62 14.98 0.92
C ALA A 270 -9.52 15.63 2.30
N ALA A 271 -8.97 14.92 3.28
CA ALA A 271 -8.81 15.41 4.65
C ALA A 271 -7.84 16.58 4.78
N SER A 272 -6.89 16.71 3.85
CA SER A 272 -5.89 17.79 3.88
C SER A 272 -6.45 19.16 3.49
N ILE A 273 -7.67 19.23 2.95
CA ILE A 273 -8.31 20.49 2.50
C ILE A 273 -9.56 20.84 3.30
N LEU A 274 -9.92 20.01 4.29
CA LEU A 274 -10.93 20.29 5.32
C LEU A 274 -10.32 21.10 6.46
#